data_e5508479b22853616d8e68ca768bd4ce
#
_entry.id   e5508479b22853616d8e68ca768bd4ce
#
_cell.length_a   1.000
_cell.length_b   1.000
_cell.length_c   1.000
_cell.angle_alpha   90.00
_cell.angle_beta   90.00
_cell.angle_gamma   90.00
#
_symmetry.space_group_name_H-M   'P 1'
#
loop_
_entity.id
_entity.type
_entity.pdbx_description
1 polymer ?
#
loop_
_entity_poly.entity_id
_entity_poly.type
_entity_poly.pdbx_seq_one_letter_code
_entity_poly.pdbx_strand_id
1 'polypeptide(L)'
;MTNVSLVLGIAGANPGGSIVRLAGVAGLIAGSFSMAAGEYLSMTAQRELMERELEVERRSLSHSPEGEAAELRGMYVQRGIDPTVARDMVNEVMQDPELALETHAREELGITPQSMGSPWQAAAASFFTFALGAFIPLAPWLFTAGTLAIVLSIVLARYTERPVLVSALRQLAVTVVAAGVTFGVGKAIGTGVS
;
A
#
# COMPACT_ATOMS: atom_id res chain seq x y z
N MET A 1 0.81 10.26 9.21
CA MET A 1 -0.20 10.94 10.03
C MET A 1 -0.09 10.56 11.49
N THR A 2 -0.16 9.27 11.82
CA THR A 2 -0.19 8.75 13.21
C THR A 2 0.91 9.31 14.11
N ASN A 3 2.17 9.35 13.64
CA ASN A 3 3.28 9.84 14.46
C ASN A 3 3.26 11.36 14.66
N VAL A 4 2.76 12.13 13.69
CA VAL A 4 2.54 13.58 13.86
C VAL A 4 1.56 13.84 14.99
N SER A 5 0.40 13.16 14.96
CA SER A 5 -0.64 13.29 15.97
C SER A 5 -0.15 12.84 17.35
N LEU A 6 0.62 11.76 17.42
CA LEU A 6 1.23 11.27 18.66
C LEU A 6 2.18 12.31 19.27
N VAL A 7 3.14 12.80 18.48
CA VAL A 7 4.13 13.79 18.93
C VAL A 7 3.46 15.08 19.39
N LEU A 8 2.49 15.59 18.62
CA LEU A 8 1.77 16.83 18.97
C LEU A 8 0.82 16.62 20.16
N GLY A 9 0.17 15.44 20.26
CA GLY A 9 -0.69 15.12 21.40
C GLY A 9 0.08 15.08 22.71
N ILE A 10 1.25 14.43 22.72
CA ILE A 10 2.11 14.39 23.91
C ILE A 10 2.68 15.78 24.20
N ALA A 11 3.12 16.52 23.18
CA ALA A 11 3.57 17.90 23.38
C ALA A 11 2.49 18.81 23.97
N GLY A 12 1.21 18.57 23.62
CA GLY A 12 0.05 19.30 24.19
C GLY A 12 -0.14 19.09 25.69
N ALA A 13 0.26 17.93 26.23
CA ALA A 13 0.25 17.65 27.67
C ALA A 13 1.42 18.31 28.43
N ASN A 14 2.34 18.98 27.73
CA ASN A 14 3.53 19.68 28.26
C ASN A 14 4.45 18.85 29.19
N PRO A 15 4.80 17.59 28.86
CA PRO A 15 5.55 16.69 29.75
C PRO A 15 7.07 16.90 29.72
N GLY A 16 7.56 17.93 29.04
CA GLY A 16 8.99 18.15 28.77
C GLY A 16 9.47 17.47 27.48
N GLY A 17 10.48 18.08 26.84
CA GLY A 17 10.96 17.67 25.52
C GLY A 17 11.57 16.26 25.43
N SER A 18 12.07 15.70 26.53
CA SER A 18 12.62 14.33 26.58
C SER A 18 11.53 13.26 26.40
N ILE A 19 10.36 13.45 26.97
CA ILE A 19 9.23 12.51 26.86
C ILE A 19 8.67 12.56 25.43
N VAL A 20 8.56 13.76 24.84
CA VAL A 20 8.13 13.93 23.45
C VAL A 20 9.08 13.20 22.50
N ARG A 21 10.39 13.34 22.68
CA ARG A 21 11.41 12.64 21.91
C ARG A 21 11.29 11.12 22.04
N LEU A 22 11.22 10.62 23.28
CA LEU A 22 11.12 9.19 23.54
C LEU A 22 9.87 8.58 22.89
N ALA A 23 8.73 9.20 23.07
CA ALA A 23 7.47 8.75 22.50
C ALA A 23 7.45 8.83 20.96
N GLY A 24 8.04 9.90 20.39
CA GLY A 24 8.15 10.04 18.94
C GLY A 24 9.06 9.00 18.31
N VAL A 25 10.21 8.70 18.92
CA VAL A 25 11.12 7.63 18.46
C VAL A 25 10.47 6.25 18.60
N ALA A 26 9.85 5.98 19.75
CA ALA A 26 9.13 4.72 19.97
C ALA A 26 8.00 4.53 18.95
N GLY A 27 7.21 5.59 18.68
CA GLY A 27 6.15 5.58 17.67
C GLY A 27 6.67 5.39 16.25
N LEU A 28 7.82 5.99 15.91
CA LEU A 28 8.48 5.79 14.63
C LEU A 28 8.90 4.33 14.45
N ILE A 29 9.60 3.76 15.41
CA ILE A 29 10.07 2.37 15.33
C ILE A 29 8.89 1.40 15.29
N ALA A 30 8.00 1.46 16.27
CA ALA A 30 6.85 0.57 16.36
C ALA A 30 5.92 0.68 15.15
N GLY A 31 5.66 1.90 14.69
CA GLY A 31 4.83 2.16 13.52
C GLY A 31 5.44 1.63 12.22
N SER A 32 6.77 1.80 12.02
CA SER A 32 7.47 1.28 10.85
C SER A 32 7.40 -0.25 10.78
N PHE A 33 7.66 -0.94 11.88
CA PHE A 33 7.55 -2.40 11.94
C PHE A 33 6.11 -2.89 11.78
N SER A 34 5.14 -2.21 12.41
CA SER A 34 3.72 -2.55 12.28
C SER A 34 3.22 -2.41 10.84
N MET A 35 3.59 -1.32 10.16
CA MET A 35 3.23 -1.11 8.75
C MET A 35 3.88 -2.16 7.85
N ALA A 36 5.16 -2.45 8.05
CA ALA A 36 5.88 -3.45 7.28
C ALA A 36 5.27 -4.85 7.48
N ALA A 37 4.96 -5.23 8.72
CA ALA A 37 4.33 -6.52 9.01
C ALA A 37 2.93 -6.64 8.40
N GLY A 38 2.11 -5.58 8.50
CA GLY A 38 0.78 -5.54 7.91
C GLY A 38 0.83 -5.68 6.39
N GLU A 39 1.75 -4.97 5.73
CA GLU A 39 1.94 -5.04 4.28
C GLU A 39 2.44 -6.42 3.84
N TYR A 40 3.41 -6.99 4.57
CA TYR A 40 3.89 -8.33 4.32
C TYR A 40 2.78 -9.38 4.36
N LEU A 41 1.97 -9.35 5.43
CA LEU A 41 0.86 -10.29 5.60
C LEU A 41 -0.22 -10.12 4.52
N SER A 42 -0.56 -8.86 4.20
CA SER A 42 -1.54 -8.55 3.16
C SER A 42 -1.09 -9.06 1.78
N MET A 43 0.16 -8.77 1.40
CA MET A 43 0.72 -9.22 0.12
C MET A 43 0.90 -10.74 0.06
N THR A 44 1.23 -11.38 1.19
CA THR A 44 1.33 -12.85 1.28
C THR A 44 -0.05 -13.47 1.06
N ALA A 45 -1.08 -12.98 1.74
CA ALA A 45 -2.44 -13.49 1.59
C ALA A 45 -2.99 -13.29 0.16
N GLN A 46 -2.70 -12.15 -0.47
CA GLN A 46 -3.07 -11.91 -1.87
C GLN A 46 -2.37 -12.90 -2.81
N ARG A 47 -1.08 -13.13 -2.60
CA ARG A 47 -0.30 -14.08 -3.40
C ARG A 47 -0.80 -15.51 -3.24
N GLU A 48 -1.07 -15.96 -2.03
CA GLU A 48 -1.63 -17.29 -1.74
C GLU A 48 -3.01 -17.48 -2.41
N LEU A 49 -3.84 -16.43 -2.41
CA LEU A 49 -5.12 -16.47 -3.12
C LEU A 49 -4.91 -16.62 -4.63
N MET A 50 -4.04 -15.83 -5.24
CA MET A 50 -3.74 -15.92 -6.68
C MET A 50 -3.16 -17.29 -7.06
N GLU A 51 -2.24 -17.82 -6.25
CA GLU A 51 -1.66 -19.15 -6.47
C GLU A 51 -2.73 -20.25 -6.40
N ARG A 52 -3.70 -20.10 -5.48
CA ARG A 52 -4.84 -21.02 -5.37
C ARG A 52 -5.75 -20.94 -6.60
N GLU A 53 -6.09 -19.75 -7.07
CA GLU A 53 -6.93 -19.59 -8.27
C GLU A 53 -6.23 -20.19 -9.50
N LEU A 54 -4.92 -19.96 -9.68
CA LEU A 54 -4.15 -20.60 -10.74
C LEU A 54 -4.15 -22.12 -10.66
N GLU A 55 -4.11 -22.68 -9.46
CA GLU A 55 -4.17 -24.14 -9.28
C GLU A 55 -5.58 -24.69 -9.60
N VAL A 56 -6.64 -23.94 -9.29
CA VAL A 56 -8.01 -24.29 -9.70
C VAL A 56 -8.12 -24.30 -11.21
N GLU A 57 -7.65 -23.24 -11.86
CA GLU A 57 -7.65 -23.09 -13.31
C GLU A 57 -6.87 -24.20 -14.01
N ARG A 58 -5.68 -24.54 -13.51
CA ARG A 58 -4.88 -25.67 -14.03
C ARG A 58 -5.64 -26.98 -13.98
N ARG A 59 -6.43 -27.21 -12.92
CA ARG A 59 -7.27 -28.41 -12.80
C ARG A 59 -8.42 -28.38 -13.77
N SER A 60 -9.08 -27.24 -13.94
CA SER A 60 -10.17 -27.05 -14.90
C SER A 60 -9.71 -27.35 -16.31
N LEU A 61 -8.59 -26.73 -16.74
CA LEU A 61 -7.96 -27.00 -18.04
C LEU A 61 -7.61 -28.49 -18.27
N SER A 62 -7.19 -29.19 -17.23
CA SER A 62 -6.90 -30.62 -17.33
C SER A 62 -8.14 -31.51 -17.35
N HIS A 63 -9.22 -31.09 -16.70
CA HIS A 63 -10.45 -31.88 -16.56
C HIS A 63 -11.43 -31.69 -17.69
N SER A 64 -11.53 -30.47 -18.22
CA SER A 64 -12.47 -30.09 -19.28
C SER A 64 -11.83 -29.16 -20.32
N PRO A 65 -10.80 -29.58 -21.06
CA PRO A 65 -10.09 -28.71 -21.98
C PRO A 65 -10.98 -28.14 -23.10
N GLU A 66 -11.99 -28.90 -23.54
CA GLU A 66 -12.94 -28.42 -24.54
C GLU A 66 -13.90 -27.35 -23.98
N GLY A 67 -14.29 -27.49 -22.70
CA GLY A 67 -15.12 -26.52 -21.99
C GLY A 67 -14.39 -25.19 -21.84
N GLU A 68 -13.16 -25.23 -21.34
CA GLU A 68 -12.30 -24.06 -21.17
C GLU A 68 -11.98 -23.37 -22.52
N ALA A 69 -11.71 -24.15 -23.57
CA ALA A 69 -11.55 -23.59 -24.91
C ALA A 69 -12.84 -22.93 -25.44
N ALA A 70 -14.02 -23.42 -25.07
CA ALA A 70 -15.29 -22.80 -25.46
C ALA A 70 -15.51 -21.48 -24.69
N GLU A 71 -15.15 -21.43 -23.41
CA GLU A 71 -15.24 -20.24 -22.57
C GLU A 71 -14.33 -19.12 -23.06
N LEU A 72 -13.05 -19.42 -23.30
CA LEU A 72 -12.10 -18.46 -23.83
C LEU A 72 -12.51 -17.90 -25.19
N ARG A 73 -13.05 -18.77 -26.08
CA ARG A 73 -13.64 -18.32 -27.36
C ARG A 73 -14.81 -17.37 -27.14
N GLY A 74 -15.68 -17.68 -26.19
CA GLY A 74 -16.82 -16.83 -25.84
C GLY A 74 -16.38 -15.44 -25.40
N MET A 75 -15.35 -15.34 -24.55
CA MET A 75 -14.80 -14.08 -24.11
C MET A 75 -14.25 -13.22 -25.26
N TYR A 76 -13.52 -13.82 -26.19
CA TYR A 76 -12.99 -13.09 -27.35
C TYR A 76 -14.10 -12.63 -28.32
N VAL A 77 -15.10 -13.45 -28.55
CA VAL A 77 -16.26 -13.08 -29.38
C VAL A 77 -17.07 -11.94 -28.75
N GLN A 78 -17.26 -11.95 -27.44
CA GLN A 78 -17.91 -10.84 -26.71
C GLN A 78 -17.13 -9.52 -26.81
N ARG A 79 -15.82 -9.58 -26.97
CA ARG A 79 -14.94 -8.42 -27.22
C ARG A 79 -14.92 -7.97 -28.70
N GLY A 80 -15.70 -8.62 -29.56
CA GLY A 80 -15.85 -8.23 -30.97
C GLY A 80 -14.88 -8.93 -31.93
N ILE A 81 -14.17 -9.99 -31.52
CA ILE A 81 -13.35 -10.79 -32.40
C ILE A 81 -14.25 -11.72 -33.21
N ASP A 82 -13.96 -11.87 -34.52
CA ASP A 82 -14.68 -12.77 -35.40
C ASP A 82 -14.65 -14.21 -34.83
N PRO A 83 -15.80 -14.93 -34.81
CA PRO A 83 -15.85 -16.26 -34.22
C PRO A 83 -14.89 -17.29 -34.84
N THR A 84 -14.57 -17.17 -36.13
CA THR A 84 -13.62 -18.08 -36.78
C THR A 84 -12.21 -17.79 -36.36
N VAL A 85 -11.84 -16.51 -36.26
CA VAL A 85 -10.53 -16.05 -35.78
C VAL A 85 -10.35 -16.44 -34.31
N ALA A 86 -11.36 -16.19 -33.47
CA ALA A 86 -11.32 -16.56 -32.04
C ALA A 86 -11.11 -18.07 -31.85
N ARG A 87 -11.81 -18.89 -32.65
CA ARG A 87 -11.66 -20.35 -32.61
C ARG A 87 -10.23 -20.78 -32.96
N ASP A 88 -9.70 -20.26 -34.07
CA ASP A 88 -8.37 -20.67 -34.55
C ASP A 88 -7.27 -20.22 -33.57
N MET A 89 -7.39 -19.02 -33.00
CA MET A 89 -6.50 -18.51 -31.99
C MET A 89 -6.53 -19.36 -30.70
N VAL A 90 -7.73 -19.68 -30.19
CA VAL A 90 -7.86 -20.49 -28.98
C VAL A 90 -7.36 -21.91 -29.20
N ASN A 91 -7.61 -22.51 -30.36
CA ASN A 91 -7.09 -23.83 -30.68
C ASN A 91 -5.54 -23.86 -30.65
N GLU A 92 -4.88 -22.79 -31.09
CA GLU A 92 -3.43 -22.68 -31.01
C GLU A 92 -2.93 -22.52 -29.58
N VAL A 93 -3.58 -21.65 -28.80
CA VAL A 93 -3.28 -21.44 -27.37
C VAL A 93 -3.41 -22.74 -26.57
N MET A 94 -4.44 -23.52 -26.82
CA MET A 94 -4.72 -24.76 -26.09
C MET A 94 -3.76 -25.92 -26.40
N GLN A 95 -2.88 -25.78 -27.41
CA GLN A 95 -1.85 -26.78 -27.68
C GLN A 95 -0.71 -26.79 -26.67
N ASP A 96 -0.48 -25.63 -26.02
CA ASP A 96 0.52 -25.47 -24.97
C ASP A 96 -0.17 -25.29 -23.62
N PRO A 97 -0.09 -26.24 -22.68
CA PRO A 97 -0.76 -26.15 -21.37
C PRO A 97 -0.33 -24.95 -20.52
N GLU A 98 0.92 -24.50 -20.61
CA GLU A 98 1.39 -23.34 -19.86
C GLU A 98 0.87 -22.03 -20.50
N LEU A 99 0.85 -21.95 -21.83
CA LEU A 99 0.28 -20.82 -22.54
C LEU A 99 -1.25 -20.75 -22.32
N ALA A 100 -1.93 -21.89 -22.31
CA ALA A 100 -3.35 -21.99 -22.01
C ALA A 100 -3.64 -21.44 -20.60
N LEU A 101 -2.91 -21.91 -19.59
CA LEU A 101 -3.05 -21.44 -18.21
C LEU A 101 -2.79 -19.94 -18.08
N GLU A 102 -1.68 -19.45 -18.67
CA GLU A 102 -1.34 -18.02 -18.63
C GLU A 102 -2.42 -17.17 -19.29
N THR A 103 -2.97 -17.64 -20.41
CA THR A 103 -4.00 -16.93 -21.18
C THR A 103 -5.30 -16.89 -20.40
N HIS A 104 -5.79 -18.01 -19.86
CA HIS A 104 -6.99 -18.06 -19.03
C HIS A 104 -6.84 -17.19 -17.79
N ALA A 105 -5.74 -17.33 -17.05
CA ALA A 105 -5.50 -16.53 -15.86
C ALA A 105 -5.51 -15.03 -16.15
N ARG A 106 -5.00 -14.61 -17.31
CA ARG A 106 -5.01 -13.20 -17.71
C ARG A 106 -6.38 -12.71 -18.12
N GLU A 107 -7.09 -13.49 -18.94
CA GLU A 107 -8.35 -13.07 -19.55
C GLU A 107 -9.55 -13.17 -18.59
N GLU A 108 -9.56 -14.18 -17.75
CA GLU A 108 -10.64 -14.47 -16.81
C GLU A 108 -10.40 -13.85 -15.43
N LEU A 109 -9.22 -14.07 -14.85
CA LEU A 109 -8.91 -13.67 -13.47
C LEU A 109 -8.14 -12.34 -13.38
N GLY A 110 -7.61 -11.84 -14.52
CA GLY A 110 -6.75 -10.66 -14.53
C GLY A 110 -5.40 -10.89 -13.86
N ILE A 111 -5.01 -12.15 -13.67
CA ILE A 111 -3.76 -12.55 -13.01
C ILE A 111 -2.67 -12.71 -14.06
N THR A 112 -1.54 -12.06 -13.84
CA THR A 112 -0.31 -12.29 -14.61
C THR A 112 0.84 -12.63 -13.65
N PRO A 113 1.87 -13.37 -14.08
CA PRO A 113 3.05 -13.61 -13.24
C PRO A 113 3.66 -12.32 -12.67
N GLN A 114 3.58 -11.21 -13.42
CA GLN A 114 4.07 -9.88 -13.03
C GLN A 114 3.16 -9.19 -12.00
N SER A 115 1.89 -9.59 -11.89
CA SER A 115 0.95 -9.02 -10.91
C SER A 115 1.17 -9.57 -9.49
N MET A 116 1.92 -10.68 -9.37
CA MET A 116 2.30 -11.25 -8.09
C MET A 116 3.48 -10.47 -7.50
N GLY A 117 3.20 -9.39 -6.80
CA GLY A 117 4.21 -8.58 -6.13
C GLY A 117 5.02 -9.37 -5.09
N SER A 118 6.19 -8.86 -4.74
CA SER A 118 7.02 -9.44 -3.67
C SER A 118 6.58 -8.92 -2.30
N PRO A 119 6.12 -9.76 -1.36
CA PRO A 119 5.76 -9.34 -0.01
C PRO A 119 6.89 -8.63 0.73
N TRP A 120 8.14 -9.07 0.53
CA TRP A 120 9.31 -8.46 1.14
C TRP A 120 9.61 -7.05 0.61
N GLN A 121 9.44 -6.83 -0.71
CA GLN A 121 9.64 -5.51 -1.31
C GLN A 121 8.56 -4.53 -0.84
N ALA A 122 7.31 -4.97 -0.79
CA ALA A 122 6.20 -4.17 -0.29
C ALA A 122 6.40 -3.81 1.19
N ALA A 123 6.77 -4.78 2.03
CA ALA A 123 7.07 -4.56 3.45
C ALA A 123 8.23 -3.58 3.65
N ALA A 124 9.32 -3.74 2.91
CA ALA A 124 10.47 -2.83 3.01
C ALA A 124 10.10 -1.41 2.55
N ALA A 125 9.39 -1.28 1.43
CA ALA A 125 8.92 0.02 0.96
C ALA A 125 8.00 0.70 1.99
N SER A 126 7.09 -0.05 2.60
CA SER A 126 6.18 0.43 3.65
C SER A 126 6.95 0.87 4.90
N PHE A 127 7.94 0.08 5.35
CA PHE A 127 8.82 0.42 6.47
C PHE A 127 9.52 1.76 6.27
N PHE A 128 10.24 1.90 5.15
CA PHE A 128 11.03 3.11 4.90
C PHE A 128 10.15 4.33 4.64
N THR A 129 9.02 4.17 3.96
CA THR A 129 8.09 5.27 3.72
C THR A 129 7.49 5.79 5.02
N PHE A 130 7.07 4.87 5.92
CA PHE A 130 6.57 5.25 7.23
C PHE A 130 7.67 5.88 8.09
N ALA A 131 8.87 5.29 8.14
CA ALA A 131 9.99 5.80 8.92
C ALA A 131 10.36 7.24 8.51
N LEU A 132 10.47 7.50 7.20
CA LEU A 132 10.72 8.84 6.67
C LEU A 132 9.59 9.82 7.02
N GLY A 133 8.33 9.41 6.81
CA GLY A 133 7.17 10.25 7.14
C GLY A 133 7.03 10.55 8.64
N ALA A 134 7.38 9.59 9.50
CA ALA A 134 7.35 9.74 10.96
C ALA A 134 8.53 10.55 11.48
N PHE A 135 9.68 10.52 10.80
CA PHE A 135 10.86 11.28 11.16
C PHE A 135 10.66 12.81 11.00
N ILE A 136 9.91 13.23 9.97
CA ILE A 136 9.69 14.66 9.68
C ILE A 136 9.17 15.44 10.89
N PRO A 137 8.05 15.06 11.56
CA PRO A 137 7.54 15.78 12.73
C PRO A 137 8.40 15.61 13.97
N LEU A 138 9.22 14.56 14.03
CA LEU A 138 10.13 14.29 15.16
C LEU A 138 11.43 15.08 15.07
N ALA A 139 11.87 15.39 13.86
CA ALA A 139 13.15 16.06 13.60
C ALA A 139 13.35 17.37 14.40
N PRO A 140 12.36 18.29 14.52
CA PRO A 140 12.50 19.51 15.33
C PRO A 140 12.77 19.23 16.82
N TRP A 141 12.31 18.11 17.34
CA TRP A 141 12.50 17.71 18.74
C TRP A 141 13.83 17.00 18.99
N LEU A 142 14.41 16.40 17.95
CA LEU A 142 15.73 15.77 17.98
C LEU A 142 16.85 16.78 17.77
N PHE A 143 16.62 17.75 16.90
CA PHE A 143 17.58 18.77 16.52
C PHE A 143 17.06 20.15 16.97
N THR A 144 17.80 20.85 17.77
CA THR A 144 17.45 22.15 18.38
C THR A 144 17.32 23.33 17.39
N ALA A 145 17.23 23.08 16.10
CA ALA A 145 17.17 24.14 15.10
C ALA A 145 15.99 23.94 14.11
N GLY A 146 15.07 24.89 14.08
CA GLY A 146 13.92 24.94 13.16
C GLY A 146 14.26 24.99 11.65
N THR A 147 15.52 24.95 11.26
CA THR A 147 15.99 24.97 9.88
C THR A 147 15.76 23.66 9.11
N LEU A 148 15.77 22.51 9.80
CA LEU A 148 15.59 21.20 9.13
C LEU A 148 14.17 20.98 8.63
N ALA A 149 13.16 21.46 9.34
CA ALA A 149 11.75 21.32 8.94
C ALA A 149 11.46 22.05 7.63
N ILE A 150 12.09 23.19 7.40
CA ILE A 150 11.93 23.99 6.18
C ILE A 150 12.61 23.31 4.98
N VAL A 151 13.81 22.75 5.17
CA VAL A 151 14.56 22.07 4.10
C VAL A 151 13.84 20.79 3.65
N LEU A 152 13.37 19.97 4.59
CA LEU A 152 12.63 18.75 4.27
C LEU A 152 11.30 19.03 3.54
N SER A 153 10.58 20.09 3.94
CA SER A 153 9.34 20.49 3.27
C SER A 153 9.58 20.92 1.82
N ILE A 154 10.69 21.60 1.54
CA ILE A 154 11.09 22.03 0.20
C ILE A 154 11.51 20.82 -0.67
N VAL A 155 12.22 19.87 -0.11
CA VAL A 155 12.67 18.66 -0.83
C VAL A 155 11.48 17.78 -1.21
N LEU A 156 10.53 17.53 -0.28
CA LEU A 156 9.32 16.73 -0.60
C LEU A 156 8.44 17.40 -1.65
N ALA A 157 8.31 18.72 -1.63
CA ALA A 157 7.51 19.45 -2.62
C ALA A 157 8.06 19.32 -4.06
N ARG A 158 9.36 19.03 -4.21
CA ARG A 158 10.02 18.90 -5.52
C ARG A 158 9.88 17.51 -6.17
N TYR A 159 9.55 16.47 -5.40
CA TYR A 159 9.49 15.08 -5.90
C TYR A 159 8.10 14.59 -6.30
N THR A 160 7.04 15.38 -6.10
CA THR A 160 5.66 14.93 -6.38
C THR A 160 5.10 15.65 -7.61
N GLU A 161 5.15 15.03 -8.78
CA GLU A 161 4.65 15.54 -10.07
C GLU A 161 3.11 15.59 -10.20
N ARG A 162 2.35 15.69 -9.12
CA ARG A 162 0.89 15.82 -9.18
C ARG A 162 0.46 17.26 -8.87
N PRO A 163 -0.77 17.68 -9.23
CA PRO A 163 -1.28 19.01 -8.86
C PRO A 163 -1.27 19.13 -7.35
N VAL A 164 -0.15 19.65 -6.88
CA VAL A 164 0.33 19.63 -5.49
C VAL A 164 -0.65 20.32 -4.56
N LEU A 165 -1.40 21.33 -5.07
CA LEU A 165 -2.22 22.19 -4.22
C LEU A 165 -3.44 21.44 -3.62
N VAL A 166 -4.17 20.67 -4.41
CA VAL A 166 -5.38 19.98 -3.94
C VAL A 166 -5.03 18.79 -3.04
N SER A 167 -4.00 18.02 -3.40
CA SER A 167 -3.51 16.91 -2.56
C SER A 167 -2.90 17.45 -1.26
N ALA A 168 -2.14 18.53 -1.32
CA ALA A 168 -1.54 19.17 -0.15
C ALA A 168 -2.62 19.77 0.77
N LEU A 169 -3.63 20.45 0.24
CA LEU A 169 -4.72 21.02 1.06
C LEU A 169 -5.54 19.93 1.74
N ARG A 170 -5.89 18.85 1.02
CA ARG A 170 -6.60 17.70 1.63
C ARG A 170 -5.77 17.04 2.72
N GLN A 171 -4.49 16.82 2.45
CA GLN A 171 -3.55 16.23 3.39
C GLN A 171 -3.37 17.13 4.62
N LEU A 172 -3.22 18.44 4.40
CA LEU A 172 -3.11 19.45 5.47
C LEU A 172 -4.37 19.47 6.34
N ALA A 173 -5.56 19.48 5.73
CA ALA A 173 -6.83 19.50 6.45
C ALA A 173 -6.98 18.27 7.36
N VAL A 174 -6.72 17.05 6.83
CA VAL A 174 -6.75 15.81 7.62
C VAL A 174 -5.70 15.84 8.75
N THR A 175 -4.50 16.35 8.47
CA THR A 175 -3.43 16.45 9.47
C THR A 175 -3.80 17.42 10.59
N VAL A 176 -4.34 18.59 10.25
CA VAL A 176 -4.76 19.62 11.22
C VAL A 176 -5.89 19.10 12.11
N VAL A 177 -6.89 18.43 11.53
CA VAL A 177 -7.99 17.84 12.30
C VAL A 177 -7.48 16.74 13.23
N ALA A 178 -6.70 15.78 12.72
CA ALA A 178 -6.13 14.69 13.52
C ALA A 178 -5.22 15.22 14.63
N ALA A 179 -4.32 16.16 14.31
CA ALA A 179 -3.43 16.77 15.28
C ALA A 179 -4.20 17.59 16.34
N GLY A 180 -5.22 18.35 15.93
CA GLY A 180 -6.04 19.14 16.82
C GLY A 180 -6.82 18.29 17.84
N VAL A 181 -7.43 17.19 17.36
CA VAL A 181 -8.11 16.23 18.24
C VAL A 181 -7.13 15.59 19.22
N THR A 182 -5.99 15.10 18.73
CA THR A 182 -5.00 14.42 19.58
C THR A 182 -4.35 15.38 20.58
N PHE A 183 -4.06 16.62 20.16
CA PHE A 183 -3.57 17.67 21.05
C PHE A 183 -4.60 18.02 22.14
N GLY A 184 -5.86 18.16 21.77
CA GLY A 184 -6.96 18.43 22.72
C GLY A 184 -7.12 17.32 23.75
N VAL A 185 -7.09 16.06 23.30
CA VAL A 185 -7.12 14.88 24.20
C VAL A 185 -5.88 14.84 25.10
N GLY A 186 -4.68 15.06 24.53
CA GLY A 186 -3.44 15.10 25.31
C GLY A 186 -3.46 16.17 26.40
N LYS A 187 -3.98 17.36 26.09
CA LYS A 187 -4.16 18.44 27.06
C LYS A 187 -5.16 18.07 28.14
N ALA A 188 -6.31 17.48 27.79
CA ALA A 188 -7.34 17.08 28.73
C ALA A 188 -6.84 16.01 29.71
N ILE A 189 -6.06 15.03 29.25
CA ILE A 189 -5.46 14.00 30.10
C ILE A 189 -4.36 14.58 30.96
N GLY A 190 -3.47 15.43 30.39
CA GLY A 190 -2.35 16.04 31.09
C GLY A 190 -2.77 16.99 32.23
N THR A 191 -3.93 17.63 32.12
CA THR A 191 -4.48 18.48 33.21
C THR A 191 -5.15 17.67 34.31
N GLY A 192 -5.45 16.38 34.11
CA GLY A 192 -6.08 15.49 35.10
C GLY A 192 -5.10 14.64 35.92
N VAL A 193 -3.77 14.76 35.66
CA VAL A 193 -2.69 13.96 36.29
C VAL A 193 -1.75 14.85 37.14
N SER A 194 -2.19 16.03 37.55
CA SER A 194 -1.44 16.91 38.46
C SER A 194 -1.82 16.70 39.91
#